data_9a1320892bc52e6a093320d54c07c36b
#
_entry.id   9a1320892bc52e6a093320d54c07c36b
#
_cell.length_a   1.000
_cell.length_b   1.000
_cell.length_c   1.000
_cell.angle_alpha   90.00
_cell.angle_beta   90.00
_cell.angle_gamma   90.00
#
_symmetry.space_group_name_H-M   'P 1'
#
loop_
_entity.id
_entity.type
_entity.pdbx_description
1 polymer ?
#
loop_
_entity_poly.entity_id
_entity_poly.type
_entity_poly.pdbx_seq_one_letter_code
_entity_poly.pdbx_strand_id
1 'polypeptide(L)'
;MSSTAPTLALRGISKSFGSVRALSGVDFEVRDGEVMALVGDNGAGKSTLIQCSAGIHRSDRGEIFFDGELVDIGGPKDAAALGIEVVYQDLALADNLDVVQNMYLGREEHDRFQRLLETTMERRTEETLKSLAVTTIRSIRQPVARLSGGQRQSVAVARAVMWNSRVVILDEPTAALGVAQTRQVLELVKRLAAQGLAVVMVSHNLIDVFEVATRITVLRLGRNVTVLDRDQTTPDEVVRAITFGAPTEEAAVARSTEESSSW
;
A
#
# COMPACT_ATOMS: atom_id res chain seq x y z
N MET A 1 25.93 -4.76 -1.88
CA MET A 1 24.51 -4.47 -2.09
C MET A 1 23.80 -5.82 -2.08
N SER A 2 23.18 -6.17 -0.98
CA SER A 2 22.45 -7.44 -0.85
C SER A 2 21.16 -7.31 -1.65
N SER A 3 21.06 -8.01 -2.79
CA SER A 3 19.80 -8.16 -3.51
C SER A 3 18.93 -9.11 -2.69
N THR A 4 18.24 -8.59 -1.71
CA THR A 4 17.19 -9.36 -1.04
C THR A 4 16.05 -9.56 -2.04
N ALA A 5 15.61 -10.81 -2.19
CA ALA A 5 14.45 -11.15 -2.99
C ALA A 5 13.26 -10.29 -2.55
N PRO A 6 12.34 -9.91 -3.46
CA PRO A 6 11.16 -9.15 -3.09
C PRO A 6 10.26 -9.99 -2.18
N THR A 7 9.67 -9.35 -1.16
CA THR A 7 8.71 -9.98 -0.26
C THR A 7 7.42 -10.32 -0.99
N LEU A 8 6.95 -9.42 -1.85
CA LEU A 8 5.83 -9.65 -2.77
C LEU A 8 6.29 -9.29 -4.18
N ALA A 9 6.09 -10.20 -5.13
CA ALA A 9 6.30 -9.93 -6.55
C ALA A 9 5.14 -10.45 -7.38
N LEU A 10 4.66 -9.62 -8.27
CA LEU A 10 3.66 -9.92 -9.27
C LEU A 10 4.36 -9.90 -10.63
N ARG A 11 4.17 -10.94 -11.44
CA ARG A 11 4.83 -11.08 -12.74
C ARG A 11 3.80 -11.33 -13.85
N GLY A 12 3.80 -10.47 -14.85
CA GLY A 12 2.95 -10.61 -16.03
C GLY A 12 1.45 -10.52 -15.76
N ILE A 13 1.02 -9.85 -14.68
CA ILE A 13 -0.39 -9.81 -14.25
C ILE A 13 -1.26 -9.16 -15.31
N SER A 14 -2.27 -9.91 -15.74
CA SER A 14 -3.28 -9.42 -16.67
C SER A 14 -4.68 -9.64 -16.09
N LYS A 15 -5.57 -8.66 -16.27
CA LYS A 15 -6.96 -8.71 -15.81
C LYS A 15 -7.87 -7.97 -16.74
N SER A 16 -8.99 -8.61 -17.09
CA SER A 16 -10.04 -8.02 -17.92
C SER A 16 -11.40 -8.09 -17.22
N PHE A 17 -12.23 -7.10 -17.42
CA PHE A 17 -13.63 -7.06 -16.99
C PHE A 17 -14.50 -6.90 -18.25
N GLY A 18 -15.07 -8.00 -18.73
CA GLY A 18 -15.74 -8.03 -20.02
C GLY A 18 -14.79 -7.62 -21.17
N SER A 19 -15.12 -6.57 -21.90
CA SER A 19 -14.29 -6.04 -22.98
C SER A 19 -13.17 -5.10 -22.51
N VAL A 20 -13.18 -4.69 -21.24
CA VAL A 20 -12.20 -3.73 -20.71
C VAL A 20 -11.01 -4.47 -20.13
N ARG A 21 -9.82 -4.26 -20.70
CA ARG A 21 -8.56 -4.78 -20.16
C ARG A 21 -8.00 -3.78 -19.16
N ALA A 22 -8.13 -4.10 -17.88
CA ALA A 22 -7.67 -3.25 -16.77
C ALA A 22 -6.17 -3.39 -16.53
N LEU A 23 -5.59 -4.60 -16.71
CA LEU A 23 -4.15 -4.87 -16.59
C LEU A 23 -3.69 -5.73 -17.77
N SER A 24 -2.48 -5.47 -18.26
CA SER A 24 -1.89 -6.15 -19.42
C SER A 24 -0.40 -6.41 -19.22
N GLY A 25 -0.08 -7.57 -18.60
CA GLY A 25 1.29 -7.99 -18.38
C GLY A 25 2.05 -7.09 -17.41
N VAL A 26 1.43 -6.74 -16.26
CA VAL A 26 2.01 -5.85 -15.27
C VAL A 26 2.95 -6.61 -14.35
N ASP A 27 4.16 -6.09 -14.18
CA ASP A 27 5.12 -6.51 -13.16
C ASP A 27 5.12 -5.49 -12.02
N PHE A 28 5.15 -6.00 -10.79
CA PHE A 28 5.22 -5.18 -9.59
C PHE A 28 5.97 -5.94 -8.50
N GLU A 29 6.73 -5.25 -7.68
CA GLU A 29 7.41 -5.86 -6.54
C GLU A 29 7.60 -4.87 -5.40
N VAL A 30 7.68 -5.39 -4.18
CA VAL A 30 8.04 -4.63 -2.98
C VAL A 30 8.91 -5.51 -2.07
N ARG A 31 9.86 -4.90 -1.37
CA ARG A 31 10.83 -5.56 -0.50
C ARG A 31 10.59 -5.20 0.97
N ASP A 32 11.11 -6.02 1.86
CA ASP A 32 11.11 -5.71 3.30
C ASP A 32 11.80 -4.38 3.58
N GLY A 33 11.19 -3.56 4.42
CA GLY A 33 11.69 -2.25 4.80
C GLY A 33 11.59 -1.17 3.71
N GLU A 34 10.88 -1.46 2.63
CA GLU A 34 10.70 -0.57 1.50
C GLU A 34 9.33 0.11 1.53
N VAL A 35 9.27 1.36 1.08
CA VAL A 35 8.02 2.02 0.66
C VAL A 35 8.02 2.09 -0.86
N MET A 36 7.27 1.21 -1.49
CA MET A 36 7.03 1.23 -2.93
C MET A 36 5.79 2.07 -3.24
N ALA A 37 5.95 3.21 -3.89
CA ALA A 37 4.82 3.98 -4.37
C ALA A 37 4.29 3.43 -5.71
N LEU A 38 2.97 3.32 -5.82
CA LEU A 38 2.28 2.97 -7.06
C LEU A 38 1.48 4.18 -7.53
N VAL A 39 1.95 4.80 -8.62
CA VAL A 39 1.38 6.03 -9.16
C VAL A 39 0.86 5.84 -10.59
N GLY A 40 0.01 6.77 -11.05
CA GLY A 40 -0.59 6.76 -12.39
C GLY A 40 -1.94 7.45 -12.38
N ASP A 41 -2.47 7.76 -13.56
CA ASP A 41 -3.77 8.40 -13.72
C ASP A 41 -4.93 7.55 -13.20
N ASN A 42 -6.11 8.17 -13.10
CA ASN A 42 -7.36 7.45 -12.87
C ASN A 42 -7.60 6.47 -14.04
N GLY A 43 -7.93 5.22 -13.68
CA GLY A 43 -8.06 4.16 -14.66
C GLY A 43 -6.74 3.53 -15.14
N ALA A 44 -5.58 3.90 -14.57
CA ALA A 44 -4.29 3.30 -14.93
C ALA A 44 -4.16 1.82 -14.53
N GLY A 45 -5.07 1.29 -13.70
CA GLY A 45 -5.05 -0.10 -13.23
C GLY A 45 -4.57 -0.30 -11.80
N LYS A 46 -4.22 0.78 -11.07
CA LYS A 46 -3.65 0.71 -9.70
C LYS A 46 -4.52 -0.11 -8.73
N SER A 47 -5.79 0.27 -8.58
CA SER A 47 -6.72 -0.43 -7.68
C SER A 47 -6.96 -1.88 -8.11
N THR A 48 -6.99 -2.17 -9.43
CA THR A 48 -7.12 -3.55 -9.94
C THR A 48 -5.88 -4.38 -9.56
N LEU A 49 -4.68 -3.83 -9.66
CA LEU A 49 -3.44 -4.51 -9.27
C LEU A 49 -3.44 -4.87 -7.79
N ILE A 50 -3.84 -3.91 -6.93
CA ILE A 50 -3.99 -4.13 -5.49
C ILE A 50 -5.04 -5.20 -5.19
N GLN A 51 -6.19 -5.14 -5.86
CA GLN A 51 -7.26 -6.11 -5.68
C GLN A 51 -6.84 -7.52 -6.12
N CYS A 52 -5.98 -7.64 -7.13
CA CYS A 52 -5.36 -8.92 -7.49
C CYS A 52 -4.40 -9.40 -6.38
N SER A 53 -3.56 -8.52 -5.83
CA SER A 53 -2.65 -8.87 -4.73
C SER A 53 -3.39 -9.28 -3.46
N ALA A 54 -4.57 -8.71 -3.22
CA ALA A 54 -5.42 -8.99 -2.07
C ALA A 54 -6.37 -10.18 -2.26
N GLY A 55 -6.34 -10.83 -3.42
CA GLY A 55 -7.22 -11.96 -3.74
C GLY A 55 -8.71 -11.58 -3.94
N ILE A 56 -9.04 -10.27 -4.10
CA ILE A 56 -10.42 -9.86 -4.42
C ILE A 56 -10.74 -10.22 -5.87
N HIS A 57 -9.77 -10.06 -6.75
CA HIS A 57 -9.88 -10.48 -8.13
C HIS A 57 -8.75 -11.46 -8.45
N ARG A 58 -9.11 -12.62 -8.97
CA ARG A 58 -8.12 -13.52 -9.54
C ARG A 58 -7.62 -12.93 -10.87
N SER A 59 -6.30 -12.89 -11.06
CA SER A 59 -5.70 -12.50 -12.33
C SER A 59 -6.08 -13.50 -13.43
N ASP A 60 -6.26 -13.02 -14.67
CA ASP A 60 -6.53 -13.88 -15.82
C ASP A 60 -5.24 -14.57 -16.31
N ARG A 61 -4.08 -13.91 -16.09
CA ARG A 61 -2.74 -14.39 -16.40
C ARG A 61 -1.73 -13.77 -15.44
N GLY A 62 -0.55 -14.41 -15.37
CA GLY A 62 0.56 -13.97 -14.54
C GLY A 62 0.66 -14.76 -13.25
N GLU A 63 1.70 -14.50 -12.49
CA GLU A 63 2.09 -15.26 -11.31
C GLU A 63 2.34 -14.31 -10.15
N ILE A 64 2.06 -14.77 -8.93
CA ILE A 64 2.32 -14.03 -7.69
C ILE A 64 3.34 -14.84 -6.90
N PHE A 65 4.39 -14.17 -6.45
CA PHE A 65 5.43 -14.75 -5.61
C PHE A 65 5.45 -14.05 -4.26
N PHE A 66 5.56 -14.82 -3.19
CA PHE A 66 5.72 -14.32 -1.84
C PHE A 66 6.98 -14.94 -1.22
N ASP A 67 7.92 -14.11 -0.75
CA ASP A 67 9.27 -14.53 -0.31
C ASP A 67 10.00 -15.40 -1.35
N GLY A 68 9.76 -15.14 -2.65
CA GLY A 68 10.35 -15.88 -3.77
C GLY A 68 9.65 -17.19 -4.14
N GLU A 69 8.64 -17.61 -3.39
CA GLU A 69 7.84 -18.80 -3.68
C GLU A 69 6.56 -18.45 -4.45
N LEU A 70 6.22 -19.26 -5.44
CA LEU A 70 4.98 -19.12 -6.21
C LEU A 70 3.79 -19.43 -5.30
N VAL A 71 2.84 -18.49 -5.21
CA VAL A 71 1.64 -18.64 -4.38
C VAL A 71 0.36 -18.49 -5.21
N ASP A 72 -0.68 -19.24 -4.85
CA ASP A 72 -2.04 -19.05 -5.41
C ASP A 72 -2.92 -18.34 -4.38
N ILE A 73 -3.30 -17.11 -4.67
CA ILE A 73 -4.19 -16.30 -3.84
C ILE A 73 -5.59 -16.41 -4.43
N GLY A 74 -6.36 -17.38 -3.93
CA GLY A 74 -7.75 -17.62 -4.37
C GLY A 74 -8.77 -16.68 -3.73
N GLY A 75 -8.39 -16.00 -2.64
CA GLY A 75 -9.28 -15.08 -1.93
C GLY A 75 -8.58 -14.22 -0.87
N PRO A 76 -9.29 -13.24 -0.27
CA PRO A 76 -8.71 -12.36 0.76
C PRO A 76 -8.17 -13.10 1.99
N LYS A 77 -8.71 -14.27 2.32
CA LYS A 77 -8.22 -15.08 3.43
C LYS A 77 -6.83 -15.65 3.15
N ASP A 78 -6.55 -16.02 1.90
CA ASP A 78 -5.24 -16.54 1.50
C ASP A 78 -4.20 -15.42 1.54
N ALA A 79 -4.55 -14.23 1.04
CA ALA A 79 -3.69 -13.03 1.14
C ALA A 79 -3.36 -12.70 2.60
N ALA A 80 -4.37 -12.67 3.47
CA ALA A 80 -4.19 -12.41 4.91
C ALA A 80 -3.33 -13.50 5.60
N ALA A 81 -3.46 -14.76 5.21
CA ALA A 81 -2.64 -15.86 5.74
C ALA A 81 -1.16 -15.72 5.36
N LEU A 82 -0.86 -15.12 4.20
CA LEU A 82 0.50 -14.74 3.78
C LEU A 82 0.99 -13.46 4.48
N GLY A 83 0.13 -12.75 5.20
CA GLY A 83 0.46 -11.46 5.81
C GLY A 83 0.35 -10.28 4.86
N ILE A 84 -0.46 -10.38 3.81
CA ILE A 84 -0.79 -9.27 2.92
C ILE A 84 -2.08 -8.63 3.42
N GLU A 85 -2.00 -7.40 3.91
CA GLU A 85 -3.15 -6.64 4.42
C GLU A 85 -3.31 -5.34 3.61
N VAL A 86 -4.58 -4.97 3.34
CA VAL A 86 -4.91 -3.78 2.56
C VAL A 86 -5.75 -2.82 3.38
N VAL A 87 -5.31 -1.58 3.43
CA VAL A 87 -6.07 -0.45 3.95
C VAL A 87 -6.62 0.33 2.77
N TYR A 88 -7.90 0.18 2.51
CA TYR A 88 -8.58 0.89 1.42
C TYR A 88 -8.86 2.34 1.77
N GLN A 89 -9.12 3.15 0.77
CA GLN A 89 -9.53 4.55 0.92
C GLN A 89 -10.78 4.68 1.81
N ASP A 90 -11.77 3.79 1.65
CA ASP A 90 -12.81 3.57 2.66
C ASP A 90 -12.24 2.62 3.72
N LEU A 91 -11.95 3.15 4.89
CA LEU A 91 -11.24 2.47 5.98
C LEU A 91 -11.97 1.24 6.52
N ALA A 92 -13.22 1.03 6.12
CA ALA A 92 -14.09 -0.05 6.60
C ALA A 92 -14.09 -0.14 8.13
N LEU A 93 -14.21 1.01 8.79
CA LEU A 93 -14.37 1.13 10.24
C LEU A 93 -15.85 1.32 10.58
N ALA A 94 -16.32 0.60 11.59
CA ALA A 94 -17.67 0.73 12.11
C ALA A 94 -17.73 1.94 13.07
N ASP A 95 -18.41 3.00 12.68
CA ASP A 95 -18.46 4.29 13.39
C ASP A 95 -19.02 4.18 14.82
N ASN A 96 -19.96 3.26 15.04
CA ASN A 96 -20.63 3.01 16.31
C ASN A 96 -19.84 2.12 17.29
N LEU A 97 -18.78 1.48 16.82
CA LEU A 97 -17.90 0.65 17.63
C LEU A 97 -16.69 1.44 18.13
N ASP A 98 -16.12 1.01 19.27
CA ASP A 98 -14.90 1.59 19.79
C ASP A 98 -13.65 1.13 19.02
N VAL A 99 -12.48 1.65 19.38
CA VAL A 99 -11.23 1.33 18.70
C VAL A 99 -10.87 -0.16 18.85
N VAL A 100 -11.04 -0.73 20.05
CA VAL A 100 -10.73 -2.15 20.30
C VAL A 100 -11.63 -3.05 19.46
N GLN A 101 -12.93 -2.77 19.47
CA GLN A 101 -13.90 -3.53 18.69
C GLN A 101 -13.60 -3.45 17.18
N ASN A 102 -13.22 -2.27 16.67
CA ASN A 102 -12.83 -2.13 15.28
C ASN A 102 -11.54 -2.88 14.92
N MET A 103 -10.55 -2.92 15.81
CA MET A 103 -9.30 -3.64 15.57
C MET A 103 -9.50 -5.15 15.52
N TYR A 104 -10.49 -5.67 16.23
CA TYR A 104 -10.79 -7.10 16.31
C TYR A 104 -12.01 -7.53 15.49
N LEU A 105 -12.67 -6.62 14.79
CA LEU A 105 -13.91 -6.92 14.07
C LEU A 105 -13.77 -8.13 13.11
N GLY A 106 -14.52 -9.20 13.43
CA GLY A 106 -14.46 -10.47 12.71
C GLY A 106 -13.27 -11.37 13.05
N ARG A 107 -12.45 -10.99 14.06
CA ARG A 107 -11.30 -11.74 14.56
C ARG A 107 -11.25 -11.69 16.10
N GLU A 108 -12.42 -11.59 16.76
CA GLU A 108 -12.55 -11.45 18.18
C GLU A 108 -11.96 -12.66 18.93
N GLU A 109 -11.22 -12.41 20.00
CA GLU A 109 -10.64 -13.46 20.84
C GLU A 109 -11.66 -13.92 21.87
N HIS A 110 -11.83 -15.25 21.99
CA HIS A 110 -12.76 -15.88 22.91
C HIS A 110 -12.07 -16.89 23.82
N ASP A 111 -12.61 -17.07 25.02
CA ASP A 111 -12.23 -18.18 25.89
C ASP A 111 -12.91 -19.50 25.42
N ARG A 112 -12.63 -20.60 26.12
CA ARG A 112 -13.24 -21.92 25.84
C ARG A 112 -14.78 -21.94 25.99
N PHE A 113 -15.35 -20.91 26.64
CA PHE A 113 -16.79 -20.77 26.87
C PHE A 113 -17.42 -19.74 25.94
N GLN A 114 -16.75 -19.33 24.87
CA GLN A 114 -17.18 -18.33 23.90
C GLN A 114 -17.40 -16.93 24.49
N ARG A 115 -16.70 -16.60 25.61
CA ARG A 115 -16.71 -15.25 26.18
C ARG A 115 -15.56 -14.45 25.61
N LEU A 116 -15.83 -13.18 25.26
CA LEU A 116 -14.80 -12.27 24.75
C LEU A 116 -13.68 -12.05 25.76
N LEU A 117 -12.44 -12.14 25.30
CA LEU A 117 -11.25 -11.85 26.09
C LEU A 117 -10.91 -10.36 26.02
N GLU A 118 -11.84 -9.51 26.47
CA GLU A 118 -11.77 -8.04 26.31
C GLU A 118 -10.45 -7.46 26.83
N THR A 119 -10.00 -7.83 28.04
CA THR A 119 -8.75 -7.33 28.62
C THR A 119 -7.53 -7.68 27.76
N THR A 120 -7.52 -8.86 27.14
CA THR A 120 -6.43 -9.26 26.23
C THR A 120 -6.46 -8.44 24.97
N MET A 121 -7.64 -8.25 24.37
CA MET A 121 -7.84 -7.43 23.19
C MET A 121 -7.45 -5.97 23.44
N GLU A 122 -7.85 -5.39 24.59
CA GLU A 122 -7.45 -4.03 25.00
C GLU A 122 -5.92 -3.87 25.05
N ARG A 123 -5.26 -4.75 25.81
CA ARG A 123 -3.81 -4.72 25.99
C ARG A 123 -3.09 -4.79 24.65
N ARG A 124 -3.45 -5.73 23.77
CA ARG A 124 -2.82 -5.87 22.44
C ARG A 124 -3.11 -4.68 21.55
N THR A 125 -4.30 -4.08 21.62
CA THR A 125 -4.63 -2.83 20.93
C THR A 125 -3.70 -1.70 21.38
N GLU A 126 -3.53 -1.51 22.69
CA GLU A 126 -2.63 -0.48 23.23
C GLU A 126 -1.17 -0.72 22.83
N GLU A 127 -0.69 -1.96 22.93
CA GLU A 127 0.65 -2.36 22.52
C GLU A 127 0.88 -2.05 21.02
N THR A 128 -0.07 -2.37 20.16
CA THR A 128 0.02 -2.09 18.73
C THR A 128 0.03 -0.59 18.42
N LEU A 129 -0.90 0.18 19.02
CA LEU A 129 -0.93 1.64 18.84
C LEU A 129 0.36 2.29 19.35
N LYS A 130 0.90 1.81 20.47
CA LYS A 130 2.16 2.28 21.06
C LYS A 130 3.36 1.96 20.15
N SER A 131 3.44 0.75 19.60
CA SER A 131 4.54 0.34 18.69
C SER A 131 4.58 1.21 17.44
N LEU A 132 3.42 1.67 16.98
CA LEU A 132 3.26 2.60 15.87
C LEU A 132 3.38 4.07 16.28
N ALA A 133 3.66 4.36 17.56
CA ALA A 133 3.69 5.70 18.16
C ALA A 133 2.43 6.53 17.86
N VAL A 134 1.27 5.89 17.83
CA VAL A 134 -0.03 6.56 17.71
C VAL A 134 -0.44 7.08 19.09
N THR A 135 -0.09 8.33 19.39
CA THR A 135 -0.34 8.96 20.71
C THR A 135 -1.55 9.88 20.72
N THR A 136 -2.17 10.11 19.56
CA THR A 136 -3.27 11.06 19.43
C THR A 136 -4.63 10.51 19.88
N ILE A 137 -4.75 9.20 20.04
CA ILE A 137 -5.96 8.52 20.53
C ILE A 137 -5.92 8.50 22.06
N ARG A 138 -6.84 9.26 22.69
CA ARG A 138 -6.86 9.40 24.16
C ARG A 138 -7.47 8.22 24.90
N SER A 139 -8.41 7.53 24.27
CA SER A 139 -9.07 6.35 24.83
C SER A 139 -9.39 5.35 23.71
N ILE A 140 -8.98 4.11 23.90
CA ILE A 140 -9.29 3.01 22.98
C ILE A 140 -10.75 2.55 23.05
N ARG A 141 -11.48 3.00 24.10
CA ARG A 141 -12.92 2.72 24.30
C ARG A 141 -13.82 3.84 23.77
N GLN A 142 -13.26 4.86 23.11
CA GLN A 142 -14.12 5.86 22.45
C GLN A 142 -14.62 5.35 21.09
N PRO A 143 -15.88 5.64 20.71
CA PRO A 143 -16.39 5.30 19.38
C PRO A 143 -15.57 5.94 18.27
N VAL A 144 -15.34 5.19 17.20
CA VAL A 144 -14.55 5.64 16.03
C VAL A 144 -15.18 6.88 15.38
N ALA A 145 -16.51 7.05 15.45
CA ALA A 145 -17.20 8.26 15.01
C ALA A 145 -16.63 9.56 15.60
N ARG A 146 -16.01 9.52 16.79
CA ARG A 146 -15.42 10.67 17.47
C ARG A 146 -13.96 10.95 17.13
N LEU A 147 -13.36 10.10 16.31
CA LEU A 147 -11.99 10.26 15.87
C LEU A 147 -11.88 11.22 14.69
N SER A 148 -10.78 11.97 14.62
CA SER A 148 -10.43 12.72 13.42
C SER A 148 -10.08 11.79 12.26
N GLY A 149 -10.07 12.28 11.01
CA GLY A 149 -9.70 11.49 9.83
C GLY A 149 -8.33 10.82 9.99
N GLY A 150 -7.30 11.55 10.43
CA GLY A 150 -5.96 10.99 10.67
C GLY A 150 -5.92 9.94 11.80
N GLN A 151 -6.75 10.10 12.84
CA GLN A 151 -6.87 9.09 13.89
C GLN A 151 -7.56 7.82 13.37
N ARG A 152 -8.64 7.97 12.57
CA ARG A 152 -9.29 6.83 11.89
C ARG A 152 -8.32 6.09 10.99
N GLN A 153 -7.54 6.84 10.20
CA GLN A 153 -6.48 6.26 9.35
C GLN A 153 -5.48 5.46 10.19
N SER A 154 -5.02 6.03 11.32
CA SER A 154 -4.09 5.34 12.22
C SER A 154 -4.68 4.06 12.81
N VAL A 155 -5.97 4.03 13.15
CA VAL A 155 -6.67 2.81 13.61
C VAL A 155 -6.73 1.76 12.51
N ALA A 156 -7.08 2.16 11.27
CA ALA A 156 -7.16 1.24 10.14
C ALA A 156 -5.80 0.61 9.81
N VAL A 157 -4.73 1.42 9.84
CA VAL A 157 -3.35 0.92 9.66
C VAL A 157 -2.94 0.02 10.83
N ALA A 158 -3.22 0.40 12.08
CA ALA A 158 -2.92 -0.42 13.24
C ALA A 158 -3.64 -1.78 13.18
N ARG A 159 -4.91 -1.80 12.76
CA ARG A 159 -5.67 -3.03 12.52
C ARG A 159 -4.97 -3.93 11.49
N ALA A 160 -4.51 -3.36 10.38
CA ALA A 160 -3.80 -4.12 9.36
C ALA A 160 -2.51 -4.75 9.91
N VAL A 161 -1.72 -4.00 10.68
CA VAL A 161 -0.41 -4.46 11.20
C VAL A 161 -0.52 -5.47 12.35
N MET A 162 -1.59 -5.42 13.14
CA MET A 162 -1.76 -6.23 14.35
C MET A 162 -1.69 -7.75 14.08
N TRP A 163 -1.92 -8.21 12.86
CA TRP A 163 -2.07 -9.61 12.49
C TRP A 163 -0.85 -10.21 11.78
N ASN A 164 0.38 -9.87 12.21
CA ASN A 164 1.64 -10.36 11.64
C ASN A 164 1.80 -10.03 10.14
N SER A 165 1.39 -8.84 9.76
CA SER A 165 1.54 -8.41 8.37
C SER A 165 3.00 -8.34 7.96
N ARG A 166 3.28 -8.79 6.75
CA ARG A 166 4.57 -8.68 6.05
C ARG A 166 4.50 -7.60 4.97
N VAL A 167 3.34 -7.49 4.32
CA VAL A 167 3.05 -6.51 3.29
C VAL A 167 1.82 -5.72 3.69
N VAL A 168 1.96 -4.39 3.73
CA VAL A 168 0.85 -3.47 4.00
C VAL A 168 0.63 -2.58 2.79
N ILE A 169 -0.54 -2.67 2.19
CA ILE A 169 -0.94 -1.88 1.04
C ILE A 169 -1.88 -0.78 1.52
N LEU A 170 -1.53 0.46 1.24
CA LEU A 170 -2.29 1.65 1.62
C LEU A 170 -2.83 2.32 0.35
N ASP A 171 -4.14 2.28 0.16
CA ASP A 171 -4.80 2.88 -1.01
C ASP A 171 -5.26 4.29 -0.67
N GLU A 172 -4.59 5.31 -1.24
CA GLU A 172 -4.83 6.74 -1.04
C GLU A 172 -4.90 7.16 0.45
N PRO A 173 -3.87 6.84 1.27
CA PRO A 173 -3.95 6.95 2.73
C PRO A 173 -4.06 8.38 3.25
N THR A 174 -3.75 9.38 2.43
CA THR A 174 -3.78 10.81 2.77
C THR A 174 -4.93 11.56 2.13
N ALA A 175 -5.78 10.87 1.35
CA ALA A 175 -6.92 11.50 0.69
C ALA A 175 -7.87 12.14 1.71
N ALA A 176 -8.32 13.36 1.40
CA ALA A 176 -9.27 14.14 2.22
C ALA A 176 -8.77 14.47 3.65
N LEU A 177 -7.47 14.39 3.92
CA LEU A 177 -6.86 14.78 5.18
C LEU A 177 -6.31 16.22 5.13
N GLY A 178 -6.36 16.92 6.26
CA GLY A 178 -5.68 18.21 6.41
C GLY A 178 -4.16 18.02 6.61
N VAL A 179 -3.37 19.09 6.38
CA VAL A 179 -1.90 19.05 6.37
C VAL A 179 -1.29 18.36 7.59
N ALA A 180 -1.77 18.67 8.81
CA ALA A 180 -1.25 18.06 10.04
C ALA A 180 -1.55 16.56 10.12
N GLN A 181 -2.73 16.13 9.64
CA GLN A 181 -3.14 14.73 9.62
C GLN A 181 -2.36 13.94 8.57
N THR A 182 -2.17 14.51 7.37
CA THR A 182 -1.32 13.94 6.31
C THR A 182 0.08 13.64 6.84
N ARG A 183 0.72 14.62 7.51
CA ARG A 183 2.04 14.41 8.09
C ARG A 183 2.07 13.25 9.09
N GLN A 184 1.06 13.12 9.95
CA GLN A 184 0.96 12.01 10.90
C GLN A 184 0.88 10.64 10.20
N VAL A 185 0.11 10.56 9.11
CA VAL A 185 -0.02 9.33 8.31
C VAL A 185 1.29 9.00 7.58
N LEU A 186 1.95 9.98 6.98
CA LEU A 186 3.23 9.78 6.30
C LEU A 186 4.34 9.33 7.28
N GLU A 187 4.40 9.90 8.48
CA GLU A 187 5.30 9.43 9.54
C GLU A 187 4.98 7.98 9.98
N LEU A 188 3.70 7.59 9.98
CA LEU A 188 3.31 6.22 10.25
C LEU A 188 3.80 5.27 9.14
N VAL A 189 3.65 5.65 7.87
CA VAL A 189 4.18 4.90 6.71
C VAL A 189 5.69 4.65 6.83
N LYS A 190 6.45 5.70 7.15
CA LYS A 190 7.91 5.58 7.36
C LYS A 190 8.25 4.60 8.49
N ARG A 191 7.49 4.64 9.60
CA ARG A 191 7.70 3.71 10.73
C ARG A 191 7.42 2.27 10.36
N LEU A 192 6.37 1.99 9.58
CA LEU A 192 6.10 0.64 9.11
C LEU A 192 7.28 0.05 8.34
N ALA A 193 7.83 0.80 7.39
CA ALA A 193 9.01 0.39 6.64
C ALA A 193 10.24 0.25 7.56
N ALA A 194 10.47 1.19 8.49
CA ALA A 194 11.56 1.10 9.46
C ALA A 194 11.46 -0.12 10.41
N GLN A 195 10.25 -0.66 10.62
CA GLN A 195 10.02 -1.92 11.35
C GLN A 195 10.23 -3.16 10.49
N GLY A 196 10.61 -3.00 9.22
CA GLY A 196 10.90 -4.09 8.29
C GLY A 196 9.70 -4.54 7.45
N LEU A 197 8.53 -3.88 7.54
CA LEU A 197 7.41 -4.22 6.68
C LEU A 197 7.65 -3.74 5.25
N ALA A 198 7.18 -4.53 4.28
CA ALA A 198 7.05 -4.09 2.90
C ALA A 198 5.79 -3.22 2.77
N VAL A 199 5.94 -1.95 2.41
CA VAL A 199 4.82 -1.01 2.34
C VAL A 199 4.58 -0.62 0.89
N VAL A 200 3.34 -0.78 0.43
CA VAL A 200 2.88 -0.27 -0.87
C VAL A 200 1.97 0.93 -0.60
N MET A 201 2.31 2.07 -1.16
CA MET A 201 1.50 3.29 -1.05
C MET A 201 0.98 3.68 -2.43
N VAL A 202 -0.33 3.57 -2.62
CA VAL A 202 -0.98 4.14 -3.80
C VAL A 202 -1.33 5.58 -3.52
N SER A 203 -0.89 6.47 -4.38
CA SER A 203 -1.25 7.88 -4.27
C SER A 203 -1.17 8.57 -5.64
N HIS A 204 -1.99 9.58 -5.81
CA HIS A 204 -1.90 10.54 -6.91
C HIS A 204 -1.22 11.85 -6.46
N ASN A 205 -0.96 12.02 -5.14
CA ASN A 205 -0.24 13.18 -4.60
C ASN A 205 1.27 12.92 -4.58
N LEU A 206 1.99 13.46 -5.54
CA LEU A 206 3.42 13.27 -5.65
C LEU A 206 4.21 13.88 -4.49
N ILE A 207 3.71 14.93 -3.83
CA ILE A 207 4.39 15.51 -2.66
C ILE A 207 4.49 14.45 -1.56
N ASP A 208 3.38 13.76 -1.26
CA ASP A 208 3.34 12.70 -0.26
C ASP A 208 4.23 11.51 -0.68
N VAL A 209 4.18 11.15 -1.98
CA VAL A 209 5.02 10.07 -2.54
C VAL A 209 6.50 10.38 -2.34
N PHE A 210 6.96 11.57 -2.72
CA PHE A 210 8.36 11.97 -2.60
C PHE A 210 8.82 12.11 -1.15
N GLU A 211 7.89 12.29 -0.21
CA GLU A 211 8.23 12.35 1.22
C GLU A 211 8.56 10.97 1.79
N VAL A 212 7.93 9.88 1.32
CA VAL A 212 8.04 8.57 1.98
C VAL A 212 8.57 7.45 1.10
N ALA A 213 8.42 7.53 -0.22
CA ALA A 213 8.76 6.43 -1.11
C ALA A 213 10.27 6.19 -1.21
N THR A 214 10.64 4.93 -1.34
CA THR A 214 11.99 4.47 -1.72
C THR A 214 12.08 4.33 -3.23
N ARG A 215 11.09 3.66 -3.83
CA ARG A 215 10.93 3.52 -5.29
C ARG A 215 9.51 3.85 -5.70
N ILE A 216 9.35 4.17 -6.96
CA ILE A 216 8.08 4.60 -7.56
C ILE A 216 7.81 3.75 -8.81
N THR A 217 6.74 2.96 -8.80
CA THR A 217 6.22 2.27 -9.98
C THR A 217 5.17 3.13 -10.65
N VAL A 218 5.36 3.44 -11.92
CA VAL A 218 4.41 4.21 -12.72
C VAL A 218 3.58 3.27 -13.58
N LEU A 219 2.25 3.31 -13.41
CA LEU A 219 1.29 2.60 -14.27
C LEU A 219 0.57 3.59 -15.21
N ARG A 220 0.34 3.14 -16.45
CA ARG A 220 -0.45 3.86 -17.43
C ARG A 220 -1.21 2.86 -18.30
N LEU A 221 -2.52 3.08 -18.45
CA LEU A 221 -3.39 2.25 -19.29
C LEU A 221 -3.21 0.74 -19.07
N GLY A 222 -3.12 0.32 -17.82
CA GLY A 222 -2.98 -1.07 -17.41
C GLY A 222 -1.60 -1.69 -17.70
N ARG A 223 -0.53 -0.90 -17.88
CA ARG A 223 0.82 -1.36 -18.15
C ARG A 223 1.84 -0.62 -17.29
N ASN A 224 2.97 -1.26 -17.03
CA ASN A 224 4.12 -0.57 -16.47
C ASN A 224 4.67 0.43 -17.49
N VAL A 225 5.00 1.61 -17.01
CA VAL A 225 5.78 2.60 -17.74
C VAL A 225 7.24 2.49 -17.34
N THR A 226 7.50 2.59 -16.04
CA THR A 226 8.85 2.54 -15.47
C THR A 226 8.79 2.28 -13.97
N VAL A 227 9.92 1.90 -13.41
CA VAL A 227 10.18 1.89 -11.96
C VAL A 227 11.36 2.82 -11.71
N LEU A 228 11.19 3.79 -10.84
CA LEU A 228 12.16 4.86 -10.57
C LEU A 228 12.62 4.80 -9.11
N ASP A 229 13.91 5.02 -8.88
CA ASP A 229 14.44 5.29 -7.54
C ASP A 229 14.11 6.72 -7.16
N ARG A 230 13.46 6.94 -6.01
CA ARG A 230 13.01 8.27 -5.58
C ARG A 230 14.15 9.28 -5.49
N ASP A 231 15.32 8.86 -5.03
CA ASP A 231 16.50 9.74 -4.88
C ASP A 231 17.19 10.08 -6.19
N GLN A 232 16.86 9.38 -7.29
CA GLN A 232 17.45 9.55 -8.62
C GLN A 232 16.46 10.13 -9.64
N THR A 233 15.27 10.56 -9.18
CA THR A 233 14.24 11.09 -10.05
C THR A 233 13.63 12.37 -9.49
N THR A 234 12.89 13.07 -10.32
CA THR A 234 12.19 14.31 -9.97
C THR A 234 10.67 14.16 -10.12
N PRO A 235 9.86 14.98 -9.43
CA PRO A 235 8.42 15.00 -9.62
C PRO A 235 8.02 15.21 -11.08
N ASP A 236 8.74 16.06 -11.82
CA ASP A 236 8.47 16.33 -13.23
C ASP A 236 8.69 15.11 -14.12
N GLU A 237 9.69 14.28 -13.84
CA GLU A 237 9.93 13.03 -14.56
C GLU A 237 8.82 12.02 -14.31
N VAL A 238 8.36 11.91 -13.05
CA VAL A 238 7.21 11.06 -12.71
C VAL A 238 5.94 11.54 -13.42
N VAL A 239 5.66 12.85 -13.43
CA VAL A 239 4.52 13.44 -14.16
C VAL A 239 4.60 13.14 -15.66
N ARG A 240 5.79 13.29 -16.26
CA ARG A 240 6.00 12.95 -17.68
C ARG A 240 5.74 11.47 -17.94
N ALA A 241 6.24 10.57 -17.10
CA ALA A 241 6.00 9.13 -17.23
C ALA A 241 4.51 8.78 -17.13
N ILE A 242 3.77 9.41 -16.21
CA ILE A 242 2.31 9.25 -16.09
C ILE A 242 1.60 9.73 -17.35
N THR A 243 1.97 10.91 -17.86
CA THR A 243 1.24 11.59 -18.96
C THR A 243 1.57 11.01 -20.31
N PHE A 244 2.85 10.82 -20.61
CA PHE A 244 3.34 10.46 -21.95
C PHE A 244 3.79 9.01 -22.08
N GLY A 245 4.02 8.31 -20.97
CA GLY A 245 4.62 6.97 -20.94
C GLY A 245 6.16 7.03 -20.91
N ALA A 246 6.80 5.84 -21.07
CA ALA A 246 8.25 5.77 -21.15
C ALA A 246 8.76 6.59 -22.34
N PRO A 247 9.92 7.26 -22.22
CA PRO A 247 10.57 7.88 -23.38
C PRO A 247 10.76 6.82 -24.47
N THR A 248 10.31 7.07 -25.68
CA THR A 248 10.70 6.25 -26.82
C THR A 248 12.24 6.34 -26.96
N GLU A 249 12.90 5.26 -27.38
CA GLU A 249 14.35 5.24 -27.60
C GLU A 249 14.84 6.39 -28.47
N GLU A 250 14.01 6.86 -29.43
CA GLU A 250 14.26 8.04 -30.25
C GLU A 250 14.39 9.34 -29.44
N ALA A 251 13.60 9.52 -28.36
CA ALA A 251 13.67 10.68 -27.49
C ALA A 251 14.90 10.65 -26.54
N ALA A 252 15.42 9.48 -26.22
CA ALA A 252 16.64 9.31 -25.44
C ALA A 252 17.89 9.67 -26.29
N VAL A 253 17.88 9.28 -27.57
CA VAL A 253 18.97 9.61 -28.51
C VAL A 253 18.99 11.11 -28.83
N ALA A 254 17.84 11.78 -28.95
CA ALA A 254 17.77 13.21 -29.17
C ALA A 254 18.39 14.05 -28.02
N ARG A 255 18.21 13.62 -26.78
CA ARG A 255 18.81 14.32 -25.60
C ARG A 255 20.32 14.17 -25.52
N SER A 256 20.86 13.01 -25.85
CA SER A 256 22.32 12.80 -25.88
C SER A 256 23.01 13.62 -26.98
N THR A 257 22.28 13.99 -28.03
CA THR A 257 22.79 14.86 -29.11
C THR A 257 22.71 16.35 -28.77
N GLU A 258 21.72 16.80 -27.99
CA GLU A 258 21.63 18.20 -27.55
C GLU A 258 22.65 18.54 -26.46
N GLU A 259 22.93 17.63 -25.52
CA GLU A 259 23.97 17.84 -24.50
C GLU A 259 25.40 17.84 -25.09
N SER A 260 25.63 17.14 -26.21
CA SER A 260 26.93 17.12 -26.88
C SER A 260 27.21 18.31 -27.80
N SER A 261 26.20 19.16 -28.08
CA SER A 261 26.32 20.33 -28.95
C SER A 261 26.42 21.67 -28.21
N SER A 262 26.49 21.67 -26.89
CA SER A 262 26.57 22.88 -26.04
C SER A 262 27.98 23.11 -25.42
N TRP A 263 29.04 22.72 -26.14
CA TRP A 263 30.45 23.05 -25.80
C TRP A 263 31.12 23.81 -26.95
#